data_10c7ab4bb33b7742bbc8230d50e71911
#
_entry.id   10c7ab4bb33b7742bbc8230d50e71911
#
_cell.length_a   1.000
_cell.length_b   1.000
_cell.length_c   1.000
_cell.angle_alpha   90.00
_cell.angle_beta   90.00
_cell.angle_gamma   90.00
#
_symmetry.space_group_name_H-M   'P 1'
#
loop_
_entity.id
_entity.type
_entity.pdbx_description
1 polymer ?
#
loop_
_entity_poly.entity_id
_entity_poly.type
_entity_poly.pdbx_seq_one_letter_code
_entity_poly.pdbx_strand_id
1 'polypeptide(L)'
;MLLRFAQSRYQRKFLDAFPDALDLIVRAVRSGLPAPEAIELVTSEVQAPVGTEFQQILAELRIGTEMEEALQRAADRIRVPDFRFFVVSLLLQRRTGGGIAETLANLSAIIRQRKALRLKARALAAEAQASAAIIAATPFVAGVGLFVINRDLTAVLFTDARGRFMLGIAVASLLTGLAAMRALIKKNLR
;
A
#
# COMPACT_ATOMS: atom_id res chain seq x y z
N MET A 1 -20.46 4.24 -1.59
CA MET A 1 -19.37 3.25 -1.37
C MET A 1 -18.30 3.32 -2.48
N LEU A 2 -18.67 3.45 -3.74
CA LEU A 2 -17.75 3.54 -4.90
C LEU A 2 -16.80 4.76 -4.85
N LEU A 3 -17.29 5.93 -4.44
CA LEU A 3 -16.47 7.16 -4.34
C LEU A 3 -15.33 7.03 -3.33
N ARG A 4 -15.56 6.38 -2.17
CA ARG A 4 -14.51 6.15 -1.17
C ARG A 4 -13.43 5.20 -1.68
N PHE A 5 -13.81 4.22 -2.50
CA PHE A 5 -12.88 3.26 -3.08
C PHE A 5 -12.01 3.92 -4.17
N ALA A 6 -12.60 4.74 -5.02
CA ALA A 6 -11.88 5.52 -6.03
C ALA A 6 -10.89 6.50 -5.38
N GLN A 7 -11.32 7.21 -4.33
CA GLN A 7 -10.48 8.14 -3.58
C GLN A 7 -9.30 7.44 -2.89
N SER A 8 -9.52 6.28 -2.25
CA SER A 8 -8.42 5.53 -1.62
C SER A 8 -7.41 4.99 -2.63
N ARG A 9 -7.87 4.60 -3.83
CA ARG A 9 -7.00 4.17 -4.92
C ARG A 9 -6.16 5.33 -5.47
N TYR A 10 -6.77 6.50 -5.62
CA TYR A 10 -6.10 7.73 -6.03
C TYR A 10 -5.00 8.11 -5.02
N GLN A 11 -5.34 8.17 -3.73
CA GLN A 11 -4.39 8.50 -2.66
C GLN A 11 -3.21 7.53 -2.60
N ARG A 12 -3.44 6.23 -2.82
CA ARG A 12 -2.35 5.25 -2.89
C ARG A 12 -1.42 5.52 -4.06
N LYS A 13 -1.97 5.73 -5.26
CA LYS A 13 -1.16 6.06 -6.45
C LYS A 13 -0.37 7.35 -6.25
N PHE A 14 -1.00 8.34 -5.61
CA PHE A 14 -0.34 9.59 -5.26
C PHE A 14 0.85 9.34 -4.33
N LEU A 15 0.66 8.63 -3.22
CA LEU A 15 1.71 8.30 -2.26
C LEU A 15 2.82 7.43 -2.86
N ASP A 16 2.52 6.62 -3.87
CA ASP A 16 3.51 5.79 -4.55
C ASP A 16 4.48 6.59 -5.41
N ALA A 17 4.04 7.70 -6.00
CA ALA A 17 4.84 8.58 -6.86
C ALA A 17 5.34 9.85 -6.14
N PHE A 18 4.74 10.23 -5.01
CA PHE A 18 5.06 11.47 -4.31
C PHE A 18 6.52 11.56 -3.81
N PRO A 19 7.18 10.49 -3.32
CA PRO A 19 8.61 10.56 -2.98
C PRO A 19 9.51 10.98 -4.14
N ASP A 20 9.18 10.59 -5.37
CA ASP A 20 9.96 10.96 -6.55
C ASP A 20 9.85 12.46 -6.83
N ALA A 21 8.65 13.03 -6.65
CA ALA A 21 8.45 14.48 -6.71
C ALA A 21 9.22 15.23 -5.60
N LEU A 22 9.21 14.71 -4.38
CA LEU A 22 9.98 15.30 -3.28
C LEU A 22 11.48 15.29 -3.55
N ASP A 23 12.02 14.18 -4.03
CA ASP A 23 13.44 14.06 -4.36
C ASP A 23 13.84 15.02 -5.50
N LEU A 24 12.95 15.25 -6.46
CA LEU A 24 13.16 16.21 -7.54
C LEU A 24 13.19 17.64 -6.99
N ILE A 25 12.23 18.01 -6.15
CA ILE A 25 12.20 19.31 -5.47
C ILE A 25 13.45 19.52 -4.62
N VAL A 26 13.85 18.49 -3.86
CA VAL A 26 15.07 18.55 -3.02
C VAL A 26 16.31 18.84 -3.86
N ARG A 27 16.47 18.16 -5.00
CA ARG A 27 17.60 18.40 -5.91
C ARG A 27 17.57 19.80 -6.50
N ALA A 28 16.40 20.25 -6.95
CA ALA A 28 16.22 21.58 -7.51
C ALA A 28 16.54 22.69 -6.49
N VAL A 29 16.03 22.57 -5.28
CA VAL A 29 16.28 23.54 -4.20
C VAL A 29 17.76 23.52 -3.77
N ARG A 30 18.40 22.35 -3.72
CA ARG A 30 19.86 22.25 -3.42
C ARG A 30 20.73 22.89 -4.49
N SER A 31 20.28 22.90 -5.75
CA SER A 31 20.98 23.61 -6.84
C SER A 31 20.68 25.12 -6.85
N GLY A 32 19.87 25.62 -5.90
CA GLY A 32 19.55 27.04 -5.79
C GLY A 32 18.30 27.48 -6.57
N LEU A 33 17.55 26.54 -7.17
CA LEU A 33 16.33 26.88 -7.89
C LEU A 33 15.23 27.35 -6.89
N PRO A 34 14.49 28.41 -7.22
CA PRO A 34 13.33 28.83 -6.44
C PRO A 34 12.24 27.78 -6.39
N ALA A 35 11.41 27.77 -5.33
CA ALA A 35 10.35 26.79 -5.15
C ALA A 35 9.36 26.71 -6.34
N PRO A 36 8.93 27.80 -6.99
CA PRO A 36 8.05 27.72 -8.16
C PRO A 36 8.69 26.93 -9.34
N GLU A 37 9.98 27.14 -9.60
CA GLU A 37 10.71 26.45 -10.66
C GLU A 37 10.90 24.96 -10.31
N ALA A 38 11.16 24.66 -9.04
CA ALA A 38 11.20 23.28 -8.56
C ALA A 38 9.86 22.55 -8.73
N ILE A 39 8.73 23.26 -8.54
CA ILE A 39 7.38 22.76 -8.81
C ILE A 39 7.18 22.49 -10.31
N GLU A 40 7.68 23.37 -11.17
CA GLU A 40 7.58 23.20 -12.62
C GLU A 40 8.30 21.93 -13.10
N LEU A 41 9.49 21.64 -12.57
CA LEU A 41 10.18 20.38 -12.85
C LEU A 41 9.37 19.14 -12.52
N VAL A 42 8.60 19.16 -11.42
CA VAL A 42 7.73 18.03 -11.07
C VAL A 42 6.65 17.81 -12.11
N THR A 43 6.14 18.87 -12.74
CA THR A 43 5.08 18.75 -13.76
C THR A 43 5.56 18.07 -15.04
N SER A 44 6.85 18.18 -15.37
CA SER A 44 7.44 17.59 -16.57
C SER A 44 7.96 16.17 -16.34
N GLU A 45 8.46 15.88 -15.15
CA GLU A 45 9.19 14.63 -14.87
C GLU A 45 8.34 13.58 -14.16
N VAL A 46 7.31 13.99 -13.40
CA VAL A 46 6.52 13.08 -12.58
C VAL A 46 5.15 12.80 -13.21
N GLN A 47 4.84 11.52 -13.37
CA GLN A 47 3.56 11.11 -13.98
C GLN A 47 2.35 11.36 -13.07
N ALA A 48 1.14 11.25 -13.65
CA ALA A 48 -0.11 11.29 -12.92
C ALA A 48 -0.16 10.19 -11.81
N PRO A 49 -0.77 10.47 -10.66
CA PRO A 49 -1.56 11.66 -10.36
C PRO A 49 -0.75 12.85 -9.79
N VAL A 50 0.51 12.66 -9.38
CA VAL A 50 1.31 13.71 -8.75
C VAL A 50 1.59 14.85 -9.73
N GLY A 51 2.12 14.55 -10.91
CA GLY A 51 2.40 15.57 -11.93
C GLY A 51 1.17 16.40 -12.28
N THR A 52 -0.01 15.79 -12.40
CA THR A 52 -1.27 16.50 -12.67
C THR A 52 -1.65 17.48 -11.56
N GLU A 53 -1.48 17.08 -10.30
CA GLU A 53 -1.76 17.98 -9.17
C GLU A 53 -0.77 19.16 -9.11
N PHE A 54 0.51 18.90 -9.40
CA PHE A 54 1.52 19.95 -9.47
C PHE A 54 1.31 20.88 -10.68
N GLN A 55 0.82 20.35 -11.83
CA GLN A 55 0.39 21.18 -12.97
C GLN A 55 -0.73 22.14 -12.57
N GLN A 56 -1.69 21.67 -11.78
CA GLN A 56 -2.78 22.53 -11.31
C GLN A 56 -2.29 23.61 -10.36
N ILE A 57 -1.39 23.27 -9.42
CA ILE A 57 -0.75 24.26 -8.54
C ILE A 57 -0.01 25.30 -9.39
N LEU A 58 0.78 24.86 -10.37
CA LEU A 58 1.52 25.78 -11.24
C LEU A 58 0.59 26.69 -12.05
N ALA A 59 -0.53 26.17 -12.55
CA ALA A 59 -1.53 26.98 -13.26
C ALA A 59 -2.15 28.06 -12.36
N GLU A 60 -2.45 27.72 -11.10
CA GLU A 60 -2.92 28.70 -10.12
C GLU A 60 -1.87 29.80 -9.84
N LEU A 61 -0.60 29.43 -9.70
CA LEU A 61 0.50 30.40 -9.52
C LEU A 61 0.65 31.34 -10.74
N ARG A 62 0.50 30.82 -11.96
CA ARG A 62 0.63 31.61 -13.21
C ARG A 62 -0.48 32.66 -13.37
N ILE A 63 -1.64 32.43 -12.81
CA ILE A 63 -2.75 33.42 -12.80
C ILE A 63 -2.70 34.37 -11.59
N GLY A 64 -1.61 34.32 -10.80
CA GLY A 64 -1.38 35.24 -9.70
C GLY A 64 -1.91 34.80 -8.33
N THR A 65 -2.36 33.52 -8.19
CA THR A 65 -2.74 32.99 -6.87
C THR A 65 -1.48 32.86 -6.00
N GLU A 66 -1.58 33.26 -4.73
CA GLU A 66 -0.46 33.09 -3.81
C GLU A 66 -0.11 31.60 -3.61
N MET A 67 1.19 31.32 -3.47
CA MET A 67 1.68 29.93 -3.33
C MET A 67 1.06 29.24 -2.10
N GLU A 68 0.86 29.95 -1.01
CA GLU A 68 0.24 29.42 0.21
C GLU A 68 -1.18 28.93 -0.10
N GLU A 69 -1.97 29.76 -0.78
CA GLU A 69 -3.34 29.43 -1.14
C GLU A 69 -3.44 28.28 -2.15
N ALA A 70 -2.62 28.30 -3.20
CA ALA A 70 -2.58 27.22 -4.21
C ALA A 70 -2.21 25.86 -3.59
N LEU A 71 -1.21 25.83 -2.71
CA LEU A 71 -0.79 24.61 -2.02
C LEU A 71 -1.84 24.12 -1.01
N GLN A 72 -2.50 25.02 -0.28
CA GLN A 72 -3.57 24.62 0.65
C GLN A 72 -4.78 24.04 -0.09
N ARG A 73 -5.21 24.66 -1.19
CA ARG A 73 -6.27 24.11 -2.06
C ARG A 73 -5.92 22.72 -2.56
N ALA A 74 -4.68 22.51 -2.99
CA ALA A 74 -4.20 21.20 -3.38
C ALA A 74 -4.22 20.18 -2.23
N ALA A 75 -3.83 20.60 -1.00
CA ALA A 75 -3.87 19.72 0.16
C ALA A 75 -5.29 19.29 0.54
N ASP A 76 -6.27 20.18 0.38
CA ASP A 76 -7.68 19.87 0.65
C ASP A 76 -8.32 19.00 -0.43
N ARG A 77 -7.82 19.06 -1.67
CA ARG A 77 -8.23 18.22 -2.80
C ARG A 77 -7.64 16.82 -2.69
N ILE A 78 -6.33 16.71 -2.46
CA ILE A 78 -5.57 15.45 -2.42
C ILE A 78 -5.91 14.64 -1.17
N ARG A 79 -6.04 15.30 -0.02
CA ARG A 79 -6.38 14.71 1.29
C ARG A 79 -5.41 13.60 1.73
N VAL A 80 -4.12 13.79 1.47
CA VAL A 80 -3.04 12.91 1.90
C VAL A 80 -2.26 13.60 3.02
N PRO A 81 -2.14 13.02 4.23
CA PRO A 81 -1.45 13.64 5.36
C PRO A 81 0.00 14.02 5.05
N ASP A 82 0.72 13.16 4.32
CA ASP A 82 2.11 13.39 3.94
C ASP A 82 2.25 14.61 2.99
N PHE A 83 1.27 14.84 2.10
CA PHE A 83 1.24 16.04 1.27
C PHE A 83 0.91 17.31 2.09
N ARG A 84 0.00 17.22 3.06
CA ARG A 84 -0.28 18.34 3.97
C ARG A 84 0.96 18.71 4.79
N PHE A 85 1.71 17.71 5.27
CA PHE A 85 2.98 17.95 5.96
C PHE A 85 4.00 18.65 5.05
N PHE A 86 4.12 18.22 3.79
CA PHE A 86 4.94 18.89 2.78
C PHE A 86 4.57 20.38 2.63
N VAL A 87 3.28 20.69 2.48
CA VAL A 87 2.79 22.05 2.33
C VAL A 87 3.16 22.90 3.53
N VAL A 88 2.86 22.45 4.74
CA VAL A 88 3.19 23.17 5.98
C VAL A 88 4.70 23.38 6.11
N SER A 89 5.50 22.35 5.82
CA SER A 89 6.96 22.45 5.89
C SER A 89 7.52 23.47 4.88
N LEU A 90 7.01 23.46 3.65
CA LEU A 90 7.44 24.37 2.60
C LEU A 90 7.11 25.84 2.97
N LEU A 91 5.91 26.09 3.46
CA LEU A 91 5.46 27.43 3.84
C LEU A 91 6.19 27.97 5.07
N LEU A 92 6.42 27.11 6.07
CA LEU A 92 7.14 27.51 7.28
C LEU A 92 8.58 27.91 6.94
N GLN A 93 9.25 27.12 6.12
CA GLN A 93 10.66 27.36 5.80
C GLN A 93 10.87 28.55 4.85
N ARG A 94 9.88 28.89 4.01
CA ARG A 94 9.91 30.18 3.27
C ARG A 94 9.93 31.39 4.22
N ARG A 95 9.28 31.29 5.39
CA ARG A 95 9.24 32.38 6.39
C ARG A 95 10.50 32.44 7.25
N THR A 96 11.11 31.29 7.55
CA THR A 96 12.24 31.18 8.47
C THR A 96 13.60 31.11 7.80
N GLY A 97 13.66 30.87 6.48
CA GLY A 97 14.92 30.73 5.73
C GLY A 97 15.70 29.44 6.03
N GLY A 98 15.06 28.44 6.64
CA GLY A 98 15.70 27.18 7.02
C GLY A 98 15.91 26.20 5.87
N GLY A 99 16.61 25.08 6.15
CA GLY A 99 16.96 24.05 5.17
C GLY A 99 15.79 23.22 4.66
N ILE A 100 14.97 23.77 3.75
CA ILE A 100 13.82 23.08 3.11
C ILE A 100 14.22 21.70 2.57
N ALA A 101 15.37 21.63 1.92
CA ALA A 101 15.86 20.43 1.27
C ALA A 101 16.05 19.24 2.24
N GLU A 102 16.52 19.50 3.46
CA GLU A 102 16.71 18.44 4.46
C GLU A 102 15.37 17.90 4.98
N THR A 103 14.43 18.79 5.29
CA THR A 103 13.09 18.39 5.76
C THR A 103 12.35 17.58 4.69
N LEU A 104 12.41 17.99 3.43
CA LEU A 104 11.77 17.27 2.33
C LEU A 104 12.47 15.95 2.02
N ALA A 105 13.80 15.88 2.13
CA ALA A 105 14.55 14.63 1.99
C ALA A 105 14.16 13.61 3.08
N ASN A 106 14.05 14.07 4.33
CA ASN A 106 13.60 13.24 5.44
C ASN A 106 12.16 12.74 5.22
N LEU A 107 11.25 13.59 4.73
CA LEU A 107 9.89 13.19 4.40
C LEU A 107 9.87 12.13 3.30
N SER A 108 10.63 12.32 2.21
CA SER A 108 10.77 11.35 1.14
C SER A 108 11.26 10.00 1.68
N ALA A 109 12.31 9.99 2.49
CA ALA A 109 12.87 8.79 3.11
C ALA A 109 11.84 8.05 3.98
N ILE A 110 11.07 8.76 4.81
CA ILE A 110 10.01 8.17 5.66
C ILE A 110 8.94 7.51 4.81
N ILE A 111 8.47 8.17 3.74
CA ILE A 111 7.43 7.61 2.86
C ILE A 111 7.95 6.35 2.16
N ARG A 112 9.20 6.37 1.65
CA ARG A 112 9.85 5.20 1.02
C ARG A 112 10.00 4.05 2.01
N GLN A 113 10.44 4.32 3.23
CA GLN A 113 10.57 3.31 4.28
C GLN A 113 9.22 2.66 4.62
N ARG A 114 8.16 3.45 4.78
CA ARG A 114 6.80 2.95 4.99
C ARG A 114 6.34 2.06 3.83
N LYS A 115 6.63 2.45 2.58
CA LYS A 115 6.31 1.66 1.39
C LYS A 115 7.07 0.33 1.41
N ALA A 116 8.36 0.34 1.68
CA ALA A 116 9.20 -0.87 1.77
C ALA A 116 8.70 -1.84 2.87
N LEU A 117 8.37 -1.32 4.05
CA LEU A 117 7.81 -2.12 5.15
C LEU A 117 6.47 -2.77 4.76
N ARG A 118 5.58 -2.04 4.08
CA ARG A 118 4.30 -2.60 3.59
C ARG A 118 4.52 -3.72 2.56
N LEU A 119 5.48 -3.55 1.64
CA LEU A 119 5.83 -4.58 0.66
C LEU A 119 6.41 -5.81 1.34
N LYS A 120 7.32 -5.63 2.30
CA LYS A 120 7.91 -6.73 3.09
C LYS A 120 6.85 -7.49 3.88
N ALA A 121 5.92 -6.79 4.53
CA ALA A 121 4.82 -7.41 5.26
C ALA A 121 3.92 -8.24 4.33
N ARG A 122 3.64 -7.75 3.10
CA ARG A 122 2.86 -8.50 2.10
C ARG A 122 3.60 -9.74 1.62
N ALA A 123 4.91 -9.63 1.38
CA ALA A 123 5.73 -10.77 0.96
C ALA A 123 5.73 -11.88 2.02
N LEU A 124 5.95 -11.53 3.30
CA LEU A 124 5.89 -12.48 4.41
C LEU A 124 4.49 -13.10 4.58
N ALA A 125 3.43 -12.31 4.40
CA ALA A 125 2.08 -12.84 4.44
C ALA A 125 1.78 -13.79 3.27
N ALA A 126 2.30 -13.53 2.08
CA ALA A 126 2.17 -14.42 0.93
C ALA A 126 2.91 -15.75 1.13
N GLU A 127 4.10 -15.71 1.71
CA GLU A 127 4.89 -16.90 2.07
C GLU A 127 4.13 -17.77 3.09
N ALA A 128 3.61 -17.16 4.15
CA ALA A 128 2.78 -17.86 5.14
C ALA A 128 1.53 -18.48 4.51
N GLN A 129 0.88 -17.78 3.57
CA GLN A 129 -0.29 -18.29 2.85
C GLN A 129 0.06 -19.48 1.96
N ALA A 130 1.20 -19.44 1.25
CA ALA A 130 1.67 -20.54 0.41
C ALA A 130 1.96 -21.78 1.26
N SER A 131 2.68 -21.63 2.37
CA SER A 131 2.96 -22.73 3.30
C SER A 131 1.69 -23.37 3.85
N ALA A 132 0.71 -22.52 4.21
CA ALA A 132 -0.58 -22.99 4.66
C ALA A 132 -1.40 -23.72 3.61
N ALA A 133 -1.35 -23.26 2.37
CA ALA A 133 -2.03 -23.92 1.27
C ALA A 133 -1.45 -25.32 1.03
N ILE A 134 -0.13 -25.50 1.13
CA ILE A 134 0.54 -26.80 1.02
C ILE A 134 0.08 -27.73 2.16
N ILE A 135 0.10 -27.27 3.40
CA ILE A 135 -0.34 -28.05 4.56
C ILE A 135 -1.83 -28.42 4.42
N ALA A 136 -2.68 -27.49 3.98
CA ALA A 136 -4.11 -27.75 3.78
C ALA A 136 -4.38 -28.72 2.62
N ALA A 137 -3.52 -28.75 1.59
CA ALA A 137 -3.64 -29.67 0.46
C ALA A 137 -3.21 -31.10 0.81
N THR A 138 -2.31 -31.29 1.78
CA THR A 138 -1.74 -32.60 2.16
C THR A 138 -2.81 -33.67 2.46
N PRO A 139 -3.88 -33.45 3.26
CA PRO A 139 -4.86 -34.48 3.52
C PRO A 139 -5.67 -34.87 2.26
N PHE A 140 -5.86 -33.94 1.34
CA PHE A 140 -6.55 -34.23 0.08
C PHE A 140 -5.68 -35.10 -0.83
N VAL A 141 -4.39 -34.78 -0.95
CA VAL A 141 -3.44 -35.58 -1.71
C VAL A 141 -3.30 -36.97 -1.11
N ALA A 142 -3.20 -37.10 0.23
CA ALA A 142 -3.17 -38.35 0.93
C ALA A 142 -4.46 -39.17 0.72
N GLY A 143 -5.62 -38.52 0.78
CA GLY A 143 -6.93 -39.16 0.56
C GLY A 143 -7.06 -39.72 -0.88
N VAL A 144 -6.65 -38.94 -1.87
CA VAL A 144 -6.62 -39.40 -3.27
C VAL A 144 -5.63 -40.56 -3.46
N GLY A 145 -4.44 -40.48 -2.87
CA GLY A 145 -3.45 -41.54 -2.89
C GLY A 145 -3.98 -42.86 -2.30
N LEU A 146 -4.61 -42.77 -1.13
CA LEU A 146 -5.25 -43.95 -0.52
C LEU A 146 -6.39 -44.54 -1.37
N PHE A 147 -7.19 -43.70 -2.00
CA PHE A 147 -8.24 -44.15 -2.92
C PHE A 147 -7.70 -44.88 -4.12
N VAL A 148 -6.56 -44.46 -4.68
CA VAL A 148 -5.93 -45.13 -5.82
C VAL A 148 -5.30 -46.44 -5.43
N ILE A 149 -4.66 -46.52 -4.23
CA ILE A 149 -3.94 -47.70 -3.77
C ILE A 149 -4.93 -48.78 -3.28
N ASN A 150 -5.97 -48.41 -2.54
CA ASN A 150 -6.90 -49.37 -1.97
C ASN A 150 -8.33 -48.77 -1.85
N ARG A 151 -9.13 -49.08 -2.88
CA ARG A 151 -10.53 -48.61 -2.95
C ARG A 151 -11.41 -49.11 -1.82
N ASP A 152 -11.20 -50.34 -1.36
CA ASP A 152 -12.05 -50.96 -0.34
C ASP A 152 -11.86 -50.33 1.04
N LEU A 153 -10.62 -50.03 1.41
CA LEU A 153 -10.30 -49.32 2.64
C LEU A 153 -10.88 -47.90 2.64
N THR A 154 -10.85 -47.23 1.48
CA THR A 154 -11.39 -45.87 1.37
C THR A 154 -12.92 -45.86 1.39
N ALA A 155 -13.57 -46.91 0.83
CA ALA A 155 -15.02 -47.08 0.88
C ALA A 155 -15.55 -47.25 2.32
N VAL A 156 -14.78 -47.91 3.19
CA VAL A 156 -15.12 -48.08 4.62
C VAL A 156 -15.21 -46.73 5.34
N LEU A 157 -14.36 -45.74 4.95
CA LEU A 157 -14.38 -44.38 5.52
C LEU A 157 -15.72 -43.67 5.28
N PHE A 158 -16.41 -44.00 4.17
CA PHE A 158 -17.68 -43.36 3.79
C PHE A 158 -18.89 -44.20 4.19
N THR A 159 -18.77 -45.52 4.31
CA THR A 159 -19.86 -46.46 4.59
C THR A 159 -20.04 -46.75 6.08
N ASP A 160 -18.95 -46.79 6.85
CA ASP A 160 -19.00 -47.08 8.28
C ASP A 160 -19.35 -45.80 9.13
N ALA A 161 -20.17 -45.97 10.16
CA ALA A 161 -20.56 -44.89 11.06
C ALA A 161 -19.34 -44.26 11.77
N ARG A 162 -18.37 -45.07 12.15
CA ARG A 162 -17.12 -44.62 12.78
C ARG A 162 -16.22 -43.83 11.81
N GLY A 163 -16.13 -44.28 10.54
CA GLY A 163 -15.39 -43.62 9.50
C GLY A 163 -15.93 -42.22 9.20
N ARG A 164 -17.25 -42.09 9.07
CA ARG A 164 -17.92 -40.79 8.86
C ARG A 164 -17.72 -39.79 10.02
N PHE A 165 -17.74 -40.28 11.27
CA PHE A 165 -17.48 -39.45 12.45
C PHE A 165 -16.03 -38.91 12.45
N MET A 166 -15.04 -39.76 12.16
CA MET A 166 -13.65 -39.36 12.05
C MET A 166 -13.43 -38.37 10.92
N LEU A 167 -14.05 -38.58 9.77
CA LEU A 167 -14.00 -37.68 8.62
C LEU A 167 -14.63 -36.31 8.93
N GLY A 168 -15.73 -36.30 9.68
CA GLY A 168 -16.36 -35.08 10.16
C GLY A 168 -15.45 -34.27 11.08
N ILE A 169 -14.77 -34.90 12.04
CA ILE A 169 -13.80 -34.24 12.92
C ILE A 169 -12.62 -33.68 12.11
N ALA A 170 -12.09 -34.43 11.17
CA ALA A 170 -10.98 -34.00 10.34
C ALA A 170 -11.34 -32.76 9.52
N VAL A 171 -12.50 -32.76 8.86
CA VAL A 171 -13.01 -31.61 8.09
C VAL A 171 -13.26 -30.40 8.99
N ALA A 172 -13.90 -30.60 10.16
CA ALA A 172 -14.14 -29.52 11.11
C ALA A 172 -12.83 -28.87 11.62
N SER A 173 -11.83 -29.71 11.95
CA SER A 173 -10.48 -29.26 12.35
C SER A 173 -9.80 -28.42 11.25
N LEU A 174 -9.87 -28.90 10.01
CA LEU A 174 -9.28 -28.24 8.85
C LEU A 174 -9.96 -26.89 8.57
N LEU A 175 -11.28 -26.83 8.63
CA LEU A 175 -12.03 -25.59 8.45
C LEU A 175 -11.73 -24.58 9.58
N THR A 176 -11.62 -25.04 10.82
CA THR A 176 -11.27 -24.18 11.97
C THR A 176 -9.86 -23.61 11.83
N GLY A 177 -8.88 -24.44 11.43
CA GLY A 177 -7.52 -23.99 11.16
C GLY A 177 -7.45 -22.93 10.03
N LEU A 178 -8.18 -23.18 8.94
CA LEU A 178 -8.23 -22.26 7.80
C LEU A 178 -8.91 -20.92 8.18
N ALA A 179 -9.98 -20.97 8.96
CA ALA A 179 -10.69 -19.80 9.46
C ALA A 179 -9.82 -18.96 10.40
N ALA A 180 -9.14 -19.61 11.35
CA ALA A 180 -8.22 -18.95 12.28
C ALA A 180 -7.07 -18.24 11.53
N MET A 181 -6.49 -18.91 10.54
CA MET A 181 -5.43 -18.34 9.72
C MET A 181 -5.90 -17.13 8.92
N ARG A 182 -7.06 -17.22 8.25
CA ARG A 182 -7.66 -16.08 7.53
C ARG A 182 -7.95 -14.89 8.46
N ALA A 183 -8.41 -15.15 9.68
CA ALA A 183 -8.69 -14.12 10.68
C ALA A 183 -7.39 -13.40 11.11
N LEU A 184 -6.31 -14.14 11.37
CA LEU A 184 -5.01 -13.59 11.74
C LEU A 184 -4.40 -12.72 10.63
N ILE A 185 -4.43 -13.20 9.38
CA ILE A 185 -3.92 -12.47 8.22
C ILE A 185 -4.72 -11.17 8.02
N LYS A 186 -6.05 -11.23 8.12
CA LYS A 186 -6.91 -10.04 7.94
C LYS A 186 -6.72 -9.00 9.05
N LYS A 187 -6.40 -9.43 10.27
CA LYS A 187 -6.15 -8.53 11.41
C LYS A 187 -4.81 -7.80 11.28
N ASN A 188 -3.77 -8.47 10.77
CA ASN A 188 -2.42 -7.89 10.66
C ASN A 188 -2.21 -7.02 9.40
N LEU A 189 -3.14 -7.06 8.43
CA LEU A 189 -3.07 -6.25 7.20
C LEU A 189 -3.96 -4.99 7.25
N ARG A 190 -4.62 -4.72 8.37
CA ARG A 190 -5.39 -3.49 8.63
C ARG A 190 -4.55 -2.46 9.35
#